data_9dd99ab380e756b0dfb0c6bfe4e9a14f
#
_entry.id   9dd99ab380e756b0dfb0c6bfe4e9a14f
#
_cell.length_a   1.000
_cell.length_b   1.000
_cell.length_c   1.000
_cell.angle_alpha   90.00
_cell.angle_beta   90.00
_cell.angle_gamma   90.00
#
_symmetry.space_group_name_H-M   'P 1'
#
loop_
_entity.id
_entity.type
_entity.pdbx_description
1 polymer ?
#
loop_
_entity_poly.entity_id
_entity_poly.type
_entity_poly.pdbx_seq_one_letter_code
_entity_poly.pdbx_strand_id
1 'polypeptide(L)'
;MIIDDVTANDEVRKSAMKLSKPSGQALSIISHDTAYANFKAGKYDNHTVFVVARDPQTFLDLAEMGQKIPVLTLGLTELPPEGTPGVRAGRRAFILEKDIPVYQKLVELGVKVEVRYMTTDTAVPISEYIPVKEG
;
A
#
# COMPACT_ATOMS: atom_id res chain seq x y z
N MET A 1 -5.67 -8.24 -3.87
CA MET A 1 -6.38 -7.99 -2.60
C MET A 1 -6.42 -6.49 -2.33
N ILE A 2 -7.57 -5.98 -2.00
CA ILE A 2 -7.74 -4.58 -1.59
C ILE A 2 -8.14 -4.57 -0.12
N ILE A 3 -7.34 -3.89 0.71
CA ILE A 3 -7.60 -3.76 2.14
C ILE A 3 -8.11 -2.34 2.38
N ASP A 4 -9.41 -2.20 2.52
CA ASP A 4 -10.05 -0.90 2.72
C ASP A 4 -11.42 -1.09 3.35
N ASP A 5 -11.57 -0.60 4.59
CA ASP A 5 -12.81 -0.77 5.36
C ASP A 5 -14.01 -0.11 4.67
N VAL A 6 -13.82 1.07 4.11
CA VAL A 6 -14.89 1.80 3.44
C VAL A 6 -15.40 1.02 2.22
N THR A 7 -14.48 0.58 1.37
CA THR A 7 -14.83 -0.19 0.17
C THR A 7 -15.40 -1.57 0.54
N ALA A 8 -14.85 -2.21 1.57
CA ALA A 8 -15.32 -3.53 2.02
C ALA A 8 -16.78 -3.49 2.49
N ASN A 9 -17.24 -2.35 3.00
CA ASN A 9 -18.62 -2.15 3.45
C ASN A 9 -19.52 -1.50 2.41
N ASP A 10 -19.02 -1.26 1.21
CA ASP A 10 -19.78 -0.64 0.10
C ASP A 10 -20.00 -1.66 -1.01
N GLU A 11 -21.18 -2.26 -1.04
CA GLU A 11 -21.51 -3.33 -1.99
C GLU A 11 -21.49 -2.85 -3.44
N VAL A 12 -21.83 -1.60 -3.71
CA VAL A 12 -21.80 -1.04 -5.05
C VAL A 12 -20.37 -0.93 -5.57
N ARG A 13 -19.47 -0.38 -4.76
CA ARG A 13 -18.05 -0.26 -5.11
C ARG A 13 -17.38 -1.63 -5.25
N LYS A 14 -17.68 -2.57 -4.36
CA LYS A 14 -17.16 -3.93 -4.44
C LYS A 14 -17.56 -4.60 -5.75
N SER A 15 -18.83 -4.50 -6.11
CA SER A 15 -19.34 -5.08 -7.35
C SER A 15 -18.67 -4.47 -8.57
N ALA A 16 -18.53 -3.13 -8.60
CA ALA A 16 -17.88 -2.44 -9.71
C ALA A 16 -16.42 -2.85 -9.87
N MET A 17 -15.66 -2.96 -8.77
CA MET A 17 -14.27 -3.38 -8.79
C MET A 17 -14.12 -4.83 -9.24
N LYS A 18 -15.00 -5.73 -8.78
CA LYS A 18 -14.97 -7.13 -9.19
C LYS A 18 -15.24 -7.32 -10.69
N LEU A 19 -16.08 -6.47 -11.28
CA LEU A 19 -16.33 -6.49 -12.72
C LEU A 19 -15.11 -6.04 -13.53
N SER A 20 -14.26 -5.23 -12.95
CA SER A 20 -13.07 -4.67 -13.62
C SER A 20 -11.82 -5.56 -13.48
N LYS A 21 -11.89 -6.64 -12.70
CA LYS A 21 -10.73 -7.50 -12.50
C LYS A 21 -10.35 -8.26 -13.79
N PRO A 22 -9.04 -8.48 -14.02
CA PRO A 22 -8.60 -9.32 -15.13
C PRO A 22 -9.14 -10.74 -15.00
N SER A 23 -9.42 -11.36 -16.16
CA SER A 23 -9.87 -12.76 -16.20
C SER A 23 -8.83 -13.70 -15.60
N GLY A 24 -9.29 -14.65 -14.80
CA GLY A 24 -8.43 -15.65 -14.17
C GLY A 24 -7.75 -15.20 -12.88
N GLN A 25 -7.97 -13.97 -12.45
CA GLN A 25 -7.46 -13.48 -11.17
C GLN A 25 -8.57 -13.41 -10.12
N ALA A 26 -8.24 -13.77 -8.89
CA ALA A 26 -9.13 -13.61 -7.76
C ALA A 26 -8.96 -12.20 -7.16
N LEU A 27 -10.07 -11.55 -6.85
CA LEU A 27 -10.08 -10.26 -6.19
C LEU A 27 -10.82 -10.35 -4.87
N SER A 28 -10.14 -10.02 -3.78
CA SER A 28 -10.73 -9.88 -2.45
C SER A 28 -10.73 -8.43 -2.04
N ILE A 29 -11.85 -7.95 -1.52
CA ILE A 29 -11.97 -6.61 -0.95
C ILE A 29 -12.43 -6.79 0.50
N ILE A 30 -11.54 -6.54 1.44
CA ILE A 30 -11.76 -6.90 2.85
C ILE A 30 -11.33 -5.77 3.78
N SER A 31 -11.89 -5.80 5.01
CA SER A 31 -11.50 -4.86 6.04
C SER A 31 -10.10 -5.15 6.57
N HIS A 32 -9.52 -4.18 7.27
CA HIS A 32 -8.21 -4.35 7.92
C HIS A 32 -8.24 -5.52 8.91
N ASP A 33 -9.26 -5.60 9.76
CA ASP A 33 -9.35 -6.67 10.75
C ASP A 33 -9.40 -8.06 10.11
N THR A 34 -10.18 -8.21 9.05
CA THR A 34 -10.27 -9.47 8.31
C THR A 34 -8.93 -9.83 7.65
N ALA A 35 -8.28 -8.84 7.02
CA ALA A 35 -6.99 -9.05 6.38
C ALA A 35 -5.94 -9.51 7.39
N TYR A 36 -5.83 -8.81 8.51
CA TYR A 36 -4.84 -9.13 9.53
C TYR A 36 -5.07 -10.52 10.15
N ALA A 37 -6.32 -10.86 10.43
CA ALA A 37 -6.66 -12.19 10.93
C ALA A 37 -6.29 -13.28 9.92
N ASN A 38 -6.57 -13.07 8.66
CA ASN A 38 -6.26 -14.04 7.59
C ASN A 38 -4.76 -14.22 7.40
N PHE A 39 -3.97 -13.15 7.41
CA PHE A 39 -2.52 -13.24 7.32
C PHE A 39 -1.93 -13.97 8.55
N LYS A 40 -2.42 -13.65 9.73
CA LYS A 40 -1.99 -14.31 10.98
C LYS A 40 -2.28 -15.80 10.97
N ALA A 41 -3.41 -16.19 10.40
CA ALA A 41 -3.81 -17.60 10.29
C ALA A 41 -3.06 -18.37 9.19
N GLY A 42 -2.22 -17.69 8.41
CA GLY A 42 -1.47 -18.34 7.33
C GLY A 42 -2.33 -18.64 6.10
N LYS A 43 -3.48 -18.02 5.95
CA LYS A 43 -4.44 -18.29 4.87
C LYS A 43 -3.84 -18.06 3.47
N TYR A 44 -2.87 -17.14 3.38
CA TYR A 44 -2.24 -16.76 2.10
C TYR A 44 -0.84 -17.35 1.94
N ASP A 45 -0.41 -18.20 2.86
CA ASP A 45 0.88 -18.88 2.73
C ASP A 45 0.87 -19.72 1.44
N ASN A 46 1.99 -19.75 0.74
CA ASN A 46 2.14 -20.42 -0.56
C ASN A 46 1.40 -19.76 -1.73
N HIS A 47 0.87 -18.56 -1.54
CA HIS A 47 0.24 -17.77 -2.60
C HIS A 47 1.04 -16.50 -2.85
N THR A 48 1.10 -16.09 -4.13
CA THR A 48 1.57 -14.74 -4.47
C THR A 48 0.38 -13.79 -4.36
N VAL A 49 0.49 -12.82 -3.44
CA VAL A 49 -0.59 -11.87 -3.17
C VAL A 49 -0.12 -10.46 -3.45
N PHE A 50 -0.90 -9.74 -4.27
CA PHE A 50 -0.74 -8.29 -4.44
C PHE A 50 -1.72 -7.59 -3.51
N VAL A 51 -1.23 -6.65 -2.73
CA VAL A 51 -2.03 -5.91 -1.75
C VAL A 51 -2.09 -4.45 -2.15
N VAL A 52 -3.29 -3.90 -2.18
CA VAL A 52 -3.55 -2.48 -2.42
C VAL A 52 -4.24 -1.90 -1.18
N ALA A 53 -3.72 -0.79 -0.68
CA ALA A 53 -4.30 -0.09 0.47
C ALA A 53 -4.15 1.42 0.28
N ARG A 54 -4.92 2.18 1.06
CA ARG A 54 -4.92 3.66 0.97
C ARG A 54 -3.79 4.32 1.74
N ASP A 55 -3.25 3.63 2.73
CA ASP A 55 -2.26 4.19 3.63
C ASP A 55 -1.08 3.25 3.85
N PRO A 56 0.08 3.78 4.24
CA PRO A 56 1.26 2.96 4.46
C PRO A 56 1.21 2.15 5.77
N GLN A 57 0.35 2.55 6.72
CA GLN A 57 0.25 1.86 8.00
C GLN A 57 -0.18 0.41 7.84
N THR A 58 -1.06 0.13 6.87
CA THR A 58 -1.47 -1.24 6.55
C THR A 58 -0.27 -2.13 6.25
N PHE A 59 0.66 -1.65 5.44
CA PHE A 59 1.85 -2.41 5.07
C PHE A 59 2.82 -2.54 6.23
N LEU A 60 2.94 -1.52 7.06
CA LEU A 60 3.77 -1.58 8.26
C LEU A 60 3.22 -2.64 9.23
N ASP A 61 1.92 -2.68 9.44
CA ASP A 61 1.28 -3.67 10.28
C ASP A 61 1.55 -5.09 9.77
N LEU A 62 1.43 -5.30 8.46
CA LEU A 62 1.72 -6.61 7.85
C LEU A 62 3.20 -6.99 8.02
N ALA A 63 4.10 -6.05 7.83
CA ALA A 63 5.54 -6.30 8.00
C ALA A 63 5.87 -6.64 9.45
N GLU A 64 5.28 -5.96 10.42
CA GLU A 64 5.46 -6.23 11.84
C GLU A 64 4.89 -7.58 12.28
N MET A 65 3.88 -8.08 11.56
CA MET A 65 3.35 -9.43 11.75
C MET A 65 4.27 -10.53 11.21
N GLY A 66 5.37 -10.17 10.56
CA GLY A 66 6.28 -11.11 9.96
C GLY A 66 6.02 -11.42 8.48
N GLN A 67 5.11 -10.70 7.84
CA GLN A 67 4.88 -10.85 6.40
C GLN A 67 6.03 -10.22 5.62
N LYS A 68 6.55 -10.94 4.63
CA LYS A 68 7.63 -10.46 3.79
C LYS A 68 7.08 -9.60 2.67
N ILE A 69 7.47 -8.32 2.66
CA ILE A 69 7.08 -7.38 1.62
C ILE A 69 8.34 -6.95 0.88
N PRO A 70 8.62 -7.51 -0.31
CA PRO A 70 9.84 -7.15 -1.04
C PRO A 70 9.82 -5.71 -1.53
N VAL A 71 8.68 -5.28 -2.10
CA VAL A 71 8.55 -3.97 -2.72
C VAL A 71 7.20 -3.36 -2.38
N LEU A 72 7.21 -2.09 -1.99
CA LEU A 72 6.01 -1.26 -1.84
C LEU A 72 6.09 -0.13 -2.86
N THR A 73 5.10 -0.06 -3.74
CA THR A 73 5.03 1.00 -4.75
C THR A 73 4.01 2.05 -4.34
N LEU A 74 4.48 3.29 -4.25
CA LEU A 74 3.64 4.46 -3.99
C LEU A 74 3.31 5.10 -5.35
N GLY A 75 2.09 4.91 -5.80
CA GLY A 75 1.69 5.34 -7.14
C GLY A 75 0.71 6.51 -7.15
N LEU A 76 -0.40 6.32 -6.46
CA LEU A 76 -1.49 7.29 -6.46
C LEU A 76 -2.02 7.46 -5.04
N THR A 77 -2.10 8.69 -4.58
CA THR A 77 -2.75 9.04 -3.32
C THR A 77 -3.73 10.16 -3.55
N GLU A 78 -4.61 10.39 -2.59
CA GLU A 78 -5.42 11.61 -2.58
C GLU A 78 -4.48 12.80 -2.38
N LEU A 79 -4.65 13.83 -3.20
CA LEU A 79 -3.90 15.07 -3.01
C LEU A 79 -4.61 15.89 -1.94
N PRO A 80 -3.93 16.21 -0.82
CA PRO A 80 -4.55 16.97 0.24
C PRO A 80 -4.73 18.45 -0.15
N PRO A 81 -5.52 19.20 0.63
CA PRO A 81 -5.65 20.64 0.43
C PRO A 81 -4.28 21.35 0.45
N GLU A 82 -4.18 22.45 -0.29
CA GLU A 82 -2.97 23.26 -0.31
C GLU A 82 -2.57 23.68 1.11
N GLY A 83 -1.26 23.63 1.40
CA GLY A 83 -0.73 23.96 2.72
C GLY A 83 -0.69 22.79 3.70
N THR A 84 -1.15 21.60 3.30
CA THR A 84 -1.04 20.41 4.14
C THR A 84 0.43 20.00 4.31
N PRO A 85 0.90 19.75 5.55
CA PRO A 85 2.28 19.33 5.76
C PRO A 85 2.59 17.99 5.11
N GLY A 86 3.73 17.91 4.44
CA GLY A 86 4.18 16.69 3.78
C GLY A 86 5.02 16.96 2.55
N VAL A 87 5.22 15.93 1.74
CA VAL A 87 6.06 15.97 0.54
C VAL A 87 5.30 15.40 -0.66
N ARG A 88 5.32 16.13 -1.76
CA ARG A 88 4.78 15.59 -3.02
C ARG A 88 5.80 14.64 -3.62
N ALA A 89 5.39 13.41 -3.88
CA ALA A 89 6.22 12.35 -4.43
C ALA A 89 5.73 11.98 -5.82
N GLY A 90 6.54 12.24 -6.83
CA GLY A 90 6.17 11.95 -8.21
C GLY A 90 5.00 12.80 -8.71
N ARG A 91 4.23 12.23 -9.66
CA ARG A 91 3.16 12.97 -10.34
C ARG A 91 1.85 13.00 -9.56
N ARG A 92 1.50 11.91 -8.90
CA ARG A 92 0.14 11.67 -8.38
C ARG A 92 0.11 11.25 -6.91
N ALA A 93 1.24 11.30 -6.23
CA ALA A 93 1.31 10.88 -4.84
C ALA A 93 1.74 12.02 -3.93
N PHE A 94 1.27 11.96 -2.70
CA PHE A 94 1.66 12.88 -1.65
C PHE A 94 1.94 12.09 -0.37
N ILE A 95 3.07 12.37 0.25
CA ILE A 95 3.45 11.75 1.52
C ILE A 95 3.08 12.72 2.64
N LEU A 96 2.05 12.37 3.41
CA LEU A 96 1.65 13.17 4.56
C LEU A 96 2.77 13.15 5.62
N GLU A 97 2.97 14.26 6.31
CA GLU A 97 3.99 14.35 7.35
C GLU A 97 3.84 13.25 8.40
N LYS A 98 2.60 12.92 8.78
CA LYS A 98 2.32 11.84 9.74
C LYS A 98 2.74 10.46 9.24
N ASP A 99 2.84 10.27 7.92
CA ASP A 99 3.18 9.00 7.30
C ASP A 99 4.69 8.85 7.05
N ILE A 100 5.45 9.92 7.14
CA ILE A 100 6.90 9.87 6.94
C ILE A 100 7.57 8.85 7.87
N PRO A 101 7.29 8.82 9.18
CA PRO A 101 7.87 7.80 10.06
C PRO A 101 7.47 6.38 9.69
N VAL A 102 6.27 6.19 9.13
CA VAL A 102 5.78 4.88 8.70
C VAL A 102 6.62 4.35 7.54
N TYR A 103 6.87 5.17 6.53
CA TYR A 103 7.74 4.80 5.41
C TYR A 103 9.17 4.54 5.85
N GLN A 104 9.68 5.37 6.77
CA GLN A 104 11.02 5.18 7.33
C GLN A 104 11.14 3.83 8.02
N LYS A 105 10.14 3.45 8.79
CA LYS A 105 10.11 2.16 9.48
C LYS A 105 10.04 0.99 8.51
N LEU A 106 9.26 1.11 7.45
CA LEU A 106 9.18 0.10 6.40
C LEU A 106 10.54 -0.14 5.74
N VAL A 107 11.28 0.93 5.43
CA VAL A 107 12.63 0.81 4.86
C VAL A 107 13.58 0.13 5.85
N GLU A 108 13.50 0.48 7.13
CA GLU A 108 14.30 -0.18 8.18
C GLU A 108 14.04 -1.67 8.28
N LEU A 109 12.79 -2.09 8.02
CA LEU A 109 12.39 -3.51 8.04
C LEU A 109 12.78 -4.26 6.76
N GLY A 110 13.43 -3.59 5.81
CA GLY A 110 13.92 -4.20 4.59
C GLY A 110 12.97 -4.12 3.40
N VAL A 111 11.89 -3.35 3.50
CA VAL A 111 10.96 -3.14 2.39
C VAL A 111 11.57 -2.10 1.43
N LYS A 112 11.65 -2.45 0.14
CA LYS A 112 12.03 -1.48 -0.88
C LYS A 112 10.82 -0.62 -1.23
N VAL A 113 10.85 0.64 -0.84
CA VAL A 113 9.77 1.59 -1.12
C VAL A 113 10.16 2.46 -2.31
N GLU A 114 9.36 2.42 -3.36
CA GLU A 114 9.60 3.18 -4.57
C GLU A 114 8.36 3.96 -5.00
N VAL A 115 8.59 5.04 -5.73
CA VAL A 115 7.52 5.90 -6.26
C VAL A 115 7.44 5.69 -7.77
N ARG A 116 6.26 5.29 -8.25
CA ARG A 116 5.99 5.07 -9.67
C ARG A 116 4.49 5.16 -9.92
N TYR A 117 4.06 6.06 -10.77
CA TYR A 117 2.63 6.18 -11.10
C TYR A 117 2.19 5.14 -12.13
N MET A 118 2.93 5.03 -13.24
CA MET A 118 2.63 4.07 -14.30
C MET A 118 3.76 3.07 -14.47
N THR A 119 3.44 1.89 -14.97
CA THR A 119 4.45 0.84 -15.22
C THR A 119 5.53 1.29 -16.20
N THR A 120 5.22 2.25 -17.08
CA THR A 120 6.17 2.83 -18.02
C THR A 120 7.08 3.90 -17.39
N ASP A 121 6.76 4.38 -16.21
CA ASP A 121 7.58 5.35 -15.49
C ASP A 121 8.79 4.67 -14.86
N THR A 122 9.90 5.41 -14.75
CA THR A 122 11.04 4.94 -13.99
C THR A 122 10.71 4.99 -12.49
N ALA A 123 10.95 3.90 -11.78
CA ALA A 123 10.78 3.85 -10.34
C ALA A 123 11.84 4.72 -9.66
N VAL A 124 11.40 5.57 -8.73
CA VAL A 124 12.27 6.46 -7.95
C VAL A 124 12.26 6.01 -6.50
N PRO A 125 13.42 5.76 -5.87
CA PRO A 125 13.42 5.40 -4.45
C PRO A 125 12.81 6.49 -3.59
N ILE A 126 12.09 6.11 -2.55
CA ILE A 126 11.46 7.08 -1.64
C ILE A 126 12.50 7.97 -0.96
N SER A 127 13.74 7.51 -0.86
CA SER A 127 14.85 8.29 -0.31
C SER A 127 15.12 9.60 -1.06
N GLU A 128 14.65 9.72 -2.30
CA GLU A 128 14.73 10.97 -3.07
C GLU A 128 13.75 12.03 -2.56
N TYR A 129 12.76 11.65 -1.77
CA TYR A 129 11.72 12.56 -1.28
C TYR A 129 11.77 12.77 0.21
N ILE A 130 12.12 11.75 0.98
CA ILE A 130 12.21 11.82 2.44
C ILE A 130 13.49 11.16 2.93
N PRO A 131 14.06 11.58 4.09
CA PRO A 131 15.24 10.91 4.63
C PRO A 131 14.85 9.51 5.15
N VAL A 132 15.61 8.50 4.76
CA VAL A 132 15.42 7.14 5.22
C VAL A 132 16.77 6.52 5.56
N LYS A 133 16.76 5.60 6.55
CA LYS A 133 17.93 4.78 6.87
C LYS A 133 17.73 3.42 6.23
N GLU A 134 18.62 3.05 5.31
CA GLU A 134 18.62 1.70 4.77
C GLU A 134 19.17 0.75 5.84
N GLY A 135 18.34 -0.21 6.16
CA GLY A 135 18.67 -1.23 7.16
C GLY A 135 19.49 -2.37 6.60
#